data_95b76afc54962c548e3a119c71444a2b
#
_entry.id   95b76afc54962c548e3a119c71444a2b
#
_cell.length_a   1.000
_cell.length_b   1.000
_cell.length_c   1.000
_cell.angle_alpha   90.00
_cell.angle_beta   90.00
_cell.angle_gamma   90.00
#
_symmetry.space_group_name_H-M   'P 1'
#
loop_
_entity.id
_entity.type
_entity.pdbx_description
1 polymer ?
#
loop_
_entity_poly.entity_id
_entity_poly.type
_entity_poly.pdbx_seq_one_letter_code
_entity_poly.pdbx_strand_id
1 'polypeptide(L)'
;MKNKFYKILVITTLLFVDTGLTQYLISNSTLTSGGQKINGSNYTISNSIGEPIISKSSSATNQSFAGFWYVYNADLLTDVGNEETIPTVFKLEQNYPNPFNPSTIIKFAVPERSMVLIRIYDILGSEIITLVNEEMEAGWYQKNFNAQLLASGIYLFRMEAGNYVNTKKMVLLR
;
A
#
# COMPACT_ATOMS: atom_id res chain seq x y z
N MET A 1 20.20 -49.44 -75.19
CA MET A 1 20.66 -48.32 -74.38
C MET A 1 19.40 -47.69 -73.71
N LYS A 2 19.18 -47.92 -72.41
CA LYS A 2 17.99 -47.45 -71.69
C LYS A 2 18.46 -46.35 -70.76
N ASN A 3 18.10 -45.07 -71.09
CA ASN A 3 18.32 -43.93 -70.20
C ASN A 3 17.30 -43.96 -69.06
N LYS A 4 17.77 -44.13 -67.87
CA LYS A 4 16.96 -43.98 -66.65
C LYS A 4 16.98 -42.49 -66.25
N PHE A 5 15.87 -41.82 -66.46
CA PHE A 5 15.68 -40.50 -65.89
C PHE A 5 15.32 -40.66 -64.40
N TYR A 6 16.26 -40.26 -63.56
CA TYR A 6 15.96 -40.10 -62.13
C TYR A 6 15.22 -38.77 -61.93
N LYS A 7 13.94 -38.88 -61.66
CA LYS A 7 13.15 -37.75 -61.16
C LYS A 7 13.59 -37.48 -59.71
N ILE A 8 14.38 -36.43 -59.55
CA ILE A 8 14.69 -35.90 -58.24
C ILE A 8 13.41 -35.19 -57.78
N LEU A 9 12.69 -35.79 -56.82
CA LEU A 9 11.60 -35.18 -56.13
C LEU A 9 12.17 -34.25 -55.07
N VAL A 10 12.30 -32.96 -55.40
CA VAL A 10 12.64 -31.95 -54.41
C VAL A 10 11.40 -31.72 -53.54
N ILE A 11 11.35 -32.37 -52.40
CA ILE A 11 10.38 -32.08 -51.35
C ILE A 11 10.83 -30.77 -50.68
N THR A 12 10.33 -29.63 -51.15
CA THR A 12 10.42 -28.38 -50.41
C THR A 12 9.49 -28.48 -49.23
N THR A 13 10.02 -28.88 -48.08
CA THR A 13 9.36 -28.68 -46.82
C THR A 13 9.26 -27.20 -46.57
N LEU A 14 8.12 -26.62 -46.89
CA LEU A 14 7.73 -25.29 -46.41
C LEU A 14 7.62 -25.38 -44.92
N LEU A 15 8.64 -24.94 -44.21
CA LEU A 15 8.54 -24.63 -42.77
C LEU A 15 7.63 -23.40 -42.68
N PHE A 16 6.34 -23.68 -42.45
CA PHE A 16 5.46 -22.66 -41.93
C PHE A 16 5.98 -22.32 -40.53
N VAL A 17 6.75 -21.26 -40.42
CA VAL A 17 6.94 -20.58 -39.17
C VAL A 17 5.58 -19.96 -38.87
N ASP A 18 4.81 -20.65 -38.07
CA ASP A 18 3.57 -20.14 -37.50
C ASP A 18 3.98 -19.01 -36.56
N THR A 19 4.16 -17.80 -37.12
CA THR A 19 4.22 -16.58 -36.32
C THR A 19 2.83 -16.42 -35.75
N GLY A 20 2.63 -17.04 -34.59
CA GLY A 20 1.38 -16.93 -33.83
C GLY A 20 1.10 -15.49 -33.45
N LEU A 21 0.70 -14.70 -34.44
CA LEU A 21 -0.05 -13.48 -34.18
C LEU A 21 -1.42 -13.94 -33.68
N THR A 22 -1.45 -14.29 -32.39
CA THR A 22 -2.71 -14.41 -31.69
C THR A 22 -3.38 -13.05 -31.71
N GLN A 23 -4.20 -12.82 -32.72
CA GLN A 23 -5.11 -11.70 -32.71
C GLN A 23 -6.04 -11.92 -31.53
N TYR A 24 -5.89 -11.09 -30.50
CA TYR A 24 -6.85 -11.02 -29.42
C TYR A 24 -8.13 -10.43 -29.96
N LEU A 25 -9.05 -11.29 -30.41
CA LEU A 25 -10.42 -10.89 -30.72
C LEU A 25 -11.12 -10.56 -29.39
N ILE A 26 -11.19 -9.29 -29.07
CA ILE A 26 -12.12 -8.80 -28.04
C ILE A 26 -13.51 -8.89 -28.69
N SER A 27 -14.19 -10.01 -28.49
CA SER A 27 -15.58 -10.15 -28.93
C SER A 27 -16.41 -9.16 -28.13
N ASN A 28 -16.97 -8.14 -28.81
CA ASN A 28 -17.98 -7.19 -28.38
C ASN A 28 -18.36 -7.26 -26.90
N SER A 29 -17.57 -6.63 -26.06
CA SER A 29 -18.03 -6.25 -24.73
C SER A 29 -18.68 -4.88 -24.84
N THR A 30 -20.00 -4.81 -24.72
CA THR A 30 -20.70 -3.56 -24.51
C THR A 30 -20.15 -2.96 -23.20
N LEU A 31 -19.47 -1.82 -23.30
CA LEU A 31 -19.06 -1.02 -22.16
C LEU A 31 -20.33 -0.46 -21.51
N THR A 32 -20.96 -1.23 -20.66
CA THR A 32 -22.05 -0.73 -19.83
C THR A 32 -21.45 0.06 -18.67
N SER A 33 -22.07 1.18 -18.34
CA SER A 33 -21.73 2.02 -17.20
C SER A 33 -21.97 1.26 -15.87
N GLY A 34 -21.05 0.40 -15.53
CA GLY A 34 -21.08 -0.44 -14.34
C GLY A 34 -19.83 -1.33 -14.30
N GLY A 35 -19.20 -1.49 -13.15
CA GLY A 35 -18.04 -2.37 -13.02
C GLY A 35 -18.39 -3.79 -13.44
N GLN A 36 -17.65 -4.36 -14.38
CA GLN A 36 -17.85 -5.72 -14.88
C GLN A 36 -16.55 -6.50 -14.87
N LYS A 37 -16.63 -7.76 -14.50
CA LYS A 37 -15.52 -8.70 -14.58
C LYS A 37 -15.80 -9.69 -15.72
N ILE A 38 -14.92 -9.70 -16.71
CA ILE A 38 -14.99 -10.61 -17.86
C ILE A 38 -13.86 -11.61 -17.73
N ASN A 39 -14.21 -12.90 -17.72
CA ASN A 39 -13.24 -13.99 -17.64
C ASN A 39 -13.19 -14.71 -19.00
N GLY A 40 -12.02 -14.79 -19.59
CA GLY A 40 -11.71 -15.71 -20.70
C GLY A 40 -10.90 -16.91 -20.17
N SER A 41 -10.66 -17.89 -21.02
CA SER A 41 -9.87 -19.09 -20.65
C SER A 41 -8.46 -18.75 -20.17
N ASN A 42 -7.87 -17.66 -20.66
CA ASN A 42 -6.48 -17.26 -20.38
C ASN A 42 -6.35 -15.79 -19.92
N TYR A 43 -7.44 -15.08 -19.68
CA TYR A 43 -7.41 -13.68 -19.24
C TYR A 43 -8.62 -13.33 -18.38
N THR A 44 -8.41 -12.34 -17.51
CA THR A 44 -9.47 -11.69 -16.74
C THR A 44 -9.37 -10.18 -16.95
N ILE A 45 -10.48 -9.54 -17.31
CA ILE A 45 -10.58 -8.10 -17.43
C ILE A 45 -11.53 -7.60 -16.34
N SER A 46 -11.08 -6.64 -15.54
CA SER A 46 -11.90 -5.96 -14.55
C SER A 46 -11.91 -4.46 -14.86
N ASN A 47 -13.09 -3.86 -14.94
CA ASN A 47 -13.24 -2.41 -15.14
C ASN A 47 -14.12 -1.79 -14.07
N SER A 48 -14.01 -0.48 -13.85
CA SER A 48 -14.83 0.28 -12.91
C SER A 48 -15.49 1.48 -13.57
N ILE A 49 -16.56 1.96 -12.93
CA ILE A 49 -17.33 3.11 -13.39
C ILE A 49 -16.52 4.39 -13.21
N GLY A 50 -16.45 5.24 -14.24
CA GLY A 50 -15.93 6.60 -14.15
C GLY A 50 -14.50 6.81 -14.64
N GLU A 51 -13.78 5.76 -15.00
CA GLU A 51 -12.46 5.88 -15.62
C GLU A 51 -12.47 5.26 -17.03
N PRO A 52 -11.90 5.93 -18.03
CA PRO A 52 -12.01 5.50 -19.42
C PRO A 52 -11.28 4.18 -19.72
N ILE A 53 -10.30 3.79 -18.93
CA ILE A 53 -9.59 2.52 -19.06
C ILE A 53 -9.06 2.04 -17.71
N ILE A 54 -9.72 1.04 -17.14
CA ILE A 54 -9.14 0.25 -16.05
C ILE A 54 -9.17 -1.20 -16.46
N SER A 55 -8.05 -1.79 -16.79
CA SER A 55 -8.00 -3.20 -17.14
C SER A 55 -6.74 -3.89 -16.66
N LYS A 56 -6.89 -5.13 -16.23
CA LYS A 56 -5.82 -6.09 -16.11
C LYS A 56 -5.91 -7.04 -17.30
N SER A 57 -4.89 -7.10 -18.11
CA SER A 57 -4.70 -8.15 -19.10
C SER A 57 -3.53 -9.03 -18.65
N SER A 58 -3.75 -10.32 -18.56
CA SER A 58 -2.70 -11.28 -18.23
C SER A 58 -2.67 -12.41 -19.23
N SER A 59 -1.49 -12.75 -19.71
CA SER A 59 -1.19 -13.96 -20.45
C SER A 59 -0.22 -14.83 -19.63
N ALA A 60 0.12 -16.02 -20.12
CA ALA A 60 1.04 -16.92 -19.42
C ALA A 60 2.41 -16.29 -19.09
N THR A 61 2.83 -15.26 -19.81
CA THR A 61 4.16 -14.64 -19.69
C THR A 61 4.13 -13.13 -19.40
N ASN A 62 3.02 -12.45 -19.63
CA ASN A 62 2.94 -10.98 -19.51
C ASN A 62 1.66 -10.55 -18.80
N GLN A 63 1.78 -9.54 -17.94
CA GLN A 63 0.67 -8.87 -17.30
C GLN A 63 0.75 -7.37 -17.62
N SER A 64 -0.36 -6.80 -18.06
CA SER A 64 -0.49 -5.38 -18.31
C SER A 64 -1.60 -4.80 -17.45
N PHE A 65 -1.32 -3.68 -16.83
CA PHE A 65 -2.19 -3.00 -15.88
C PHE A 65 -2.47 -1.60 -16.36
N ALA A 66 -3.73 -1.19 -16.36
CA ALA A 66 -4.14 0.16 -16.70
C ALA A 66 -5.16 0.68 -15.68
N GLY A 67 -4.96 1.92 -15.22
CA GLY A 67 -5.85 2.61 -14.30
C GLY A 67 -5.34 2.75 -12.87
N PHE A 68 -5.76 3.83 -12.21
CA PHE A 68 -5.32 4.22 -10.86
C PHE A 68 -5.63 3.17 -9.79
N TRP A 69 -6.79 2.56 -9.81
CA TRP A 69 -7.22 1.58 -8.81
C TRP A 69 -6.46 0.27 -8.87
N TYR A 70 -5.88 -0.05 -10.01
CA TYR A 70 -5.08 -1.25 -10.11
C TYR A 70 -3.75 -1.11 -9.38
N VAL A 71 -3.14 0.06 -9.46
CA VAL A 71 -1.92 0.37 -8.71
C VAL A 71 -2.17 0.33 -7.20
N TYR A 72 -3.40 0.65 -6.77
CA TYR A 72 -3.79 0.60 -5.36
C TYR A 72 -4.06 -0.83 -4.86
N ASN A 73 -4.55 -1.73 -5.73
CA ASN A 73 -4.84 -3.12 -5.38
C ASN A 73 -3.81 -4.14 -5.88
N ALA A 74 -2.92 -3.74 -6.80
CA ALA A 74 -1.81 -4.58 -7.15
C ALA A 74 -0.87 -4.61 -5.96
N ASP A 75 -0.38 -5.77 -5.62
CA ASP A 75 0.73 -6.12 -4.74
C ASP A 75 1.99 -5.21 -4.81
N LEU A 76 1.80 -3.94 -5.13
CA LEU A 76 2.63 -2.81 -4.74
C LEU A 76 2.43 -2.44 -3.25
N LEU A 77 1.47 -3.03 -2.57
CA LEU A 77 1.77 -3.61 -1.32
C LEU A 77 2.74 -4.78 -1.62
N THR A 78 3.93 -4.47 -2.16
CA THR A 78 5.08 -5.21 -1.67
C THR A 78 4.69 -5.33 -0.21
N ASP A 79 4.48 -6.53 0.22
CA ASP A 79 4.62 -6.86 1.60
C ASP A 79 5.81 -6.02 2.07
N VAL A 80 5.49 -4.79 2.48
CA VAL A 80 6.21 -4.15 3.55
C VAL A 80 5.80 -5.11 4.65
N GLY A 81 6.33 -6.32 4.52
CA GLY A 81 6.32 -7.29 5.54
C GLY A 81 6.62 -6.44 6.71
N ASN A 82 5.79 -6.48 7.68
CA ASN A 82 6.11 -5.96 8.99
C ASN A 82 7.39 -6.67 9.45
N GLU A 83 8.46 -6.53 8.69
CA GLU A 83 9.77 -6.39 9.26
C GLU A 83 9.56 -5.14 10.09
N GLU A 84 9.25 -5.36 11.35
CA GLU A 84 9.41 -4.35 12.38
C GLU A 84 10.87 -3.96 12.31
N THR A 85 11.18 -3.13 11.27
CA THR A 85 12.53 -2.63 11.08
C THR A 85 12.80 -1.85 12.34
N ILE A 86 13.72 -2.39 13.14
CA ILE A 86 14.14 -1.75 14.39
C ILE A 86 14.49 -0.31 14.02
N PRO A 87 13.81 0.68 14.58
CA PRO A 87 14.05 2.07 14.23
C PRO A 87 15.49 2.43 14.59
N THR A 88 16.11 3.23 13.77
CA THR A 88 17.51 3.66 13.99
C THR A 88 17.60 4.97 14.75
N VAL A 89 16.48 5.68 14.92
CA VAL A 89 16.40 6.97 15.64
C VAL A 89 15.12 7.04 16.45
N PHE A 90 15.15 7.77 17.56
CA PHE A 90 13.93 8.14 18.26
C PHE A 90 13.04 8.98 17.35
N LYS A 91 11.74 8.70 17.37
CA LYS A 91 10.78 9.46 16.57
C LYS A 91 9.44 9.57 17.30
N LEU A 92 8.87 10.74 17.31
CA LEU A 92 7.49 10.98 17.70
C LEU A 92 6.70 11.38 16.47
N GLU A 93 5.69 10.60 16.09
CA GLU A 93 4.85 10.92 14.94
C GLU A 93 3.70 11.85 15.29
N GLN A 94 3.11 12.48 14.28
CA GLN A 94 1.89 13.24 14.47
C GLN A 94 0.77 12.27 14.83
N ASN A 95 -0.04 12.63 15.83
CA ASN A 95 -1.21 11.83 16.18
C ASN A 95 -2.18 11.73 14.99
N TYR A 96 -2.82 10.58 14.85
CA TYR A 96 -3.81 10.36 13.80
C TYR A 96 -5.05 9.65 14.37
N PRO A 97 -6.25 10.18 14.06
CA PRO A 97 -6.52 11.42 13.31
C PRO A 97 -6.09 12.69 14.05
N ASN A 98 -5.90 13.79 13.33
CA ASN A 98 -5.71 15.14 13.87
C ASN A 98 -6.29 16.18 12.88
N PRO A 99 -7.36 16.89 13.15
CA PRO A 99 -8.11 16.89 14.44
C PRO A 99 -8.75 15.53 14.78
N PHE A 100 -9.04 15.31 16.07
CA PHE A 100 -9.59 14.06 16.56
C PHE A 100 -10.84 14.26 17.43
N ASN A 101 -11.69 13.20 17.56
CA ASN A 101 -12.90 13.17 18.35
C ASN A 101 -13.26 11.74 18.77
N PRO A 102 -13.37 11.38 20.04
CA PRO A 102 -12.54 11.91 21.14
C PRO A 102 -11.21 11.16 21.25
N SER A 103 -10.93 10.22 20.35
CA SER A 103 -9.76 9.35 20.41
C SER A 103 -8.79 9.56 19.26
N THR A 104 -7.51 9.39 19.54
CA THR A 104 -6.43 9.46 18.56
C THR A 104 -5.32 8.48 18.91
N ILE A 105 -4.50 8.12 17.95
CA ILE A 105 -3.35 7.23 18.12
C ILE A 105 -2.08 8.07 18.03
N ILE A 106 -1.19 7.90 18.99
CA ILE A 106 0.15 8.47 19.01
C ILE A 106 1.13 7.33 18.71
N LYS A 107 1.89 7.45 17.62
CA LYS A 107 2.94 6.51 17.23
C LYS A 107 4.32 7.09 17.52
N PHE A 108 5.22 6.24 17.95
CA PHE A 108 6.60 6.62 18.25
C PHE A 108 7.55 5.46 18.05
N ALA A 109 8.83 5.78 17.91
CA ALA A 109 9.90 4.82 17.68
C ALA A 109 10.98 4.95 18.74
N VAL A 110 11.47 3.81 19.19
CA VAL A 110 12.55 3.67 20.17
C VAL A 110 13.67 2.85 19.53
N PRO A 111 14.86 3.40 19.25
CA PRO A 111 15.93 2.70 18.54
C PRO A 111 16.72 1.73 19.43
N GLU A 112 16.73 1.97 20.73
CA GLU A 112 17.44 1.19 21.74
C GLU A 112 16.66 1.20 23.05
N ARG A 113 16.90 0.22 23.91
CA ARG A 113 16.26 0.15 25.22
C ARG A 113 16.43 1.44 25.99
N SER A 114 15.33 2.09 26.34
CA SER A 114 15.31 3.42 26.96
C SER A 114 14.07 3.64 27.81
N MET A 115 14.22 4.46 28.84
CA MET A 115 13.08 4.99 29.58
C MET A 115 12.33 5.98 28.71
N VAL A 116 11.08 5.70 28.42
CA VAL A 116 10.21 6.55 27.58
C VAL A 116 9.15 7.20 28.43
N LEU A 117 9.03 8.50 28.28
CA LEU A 117 8.04 9.31 28.98
C LEU A 117 7.25 10.13 27.95
N ILE A 118 5.94 9.89 27.87
CA ILE A 118 5.04 10.69 27.01
C ILE A 118 4.00 11.33 27.88
N ARG A 119 3.94 12.66 27.87
CA ARG A 119 2.98 13.46 28.63
C ARG A 119 2.16 14.35 27.72
N ILE A 120 0.96 14.61 28.14
CA ILE A 120 0.00 15.50 27.48
C ILE A 120 -0.20 16.74 28.34
N TYR A 121 -0.17 17.88 27.69
CA TYR A 121 -0.28 19.21 28.29
C TYR A 121 -1.40 20.03 27.67
N ASP A 122 -1.95 20.95 28.42
CA ASP A 122 -2.78 22.02 27.87
C ASP A 122 -1.90 23.13 27.24
N ILE A 123 -2.56 24.16 26.71
CA ILE A 123 -1.88 25.30 26.08
C ILE A 123 -1.10 26.17 27.08
N LEU A 124 -1.37 26.05 28.36
CA LEU A 124 -0.68 26.77 29.44
C LEU A 124 0.56 26.01 29.93
N GLY A 125 0.76 24.78 29.42
CA GLY A 125 1.86 23.90 29.82
C GLY A 125 1.59 23.10 31.08
N SER A 126 0.32 23.05 31.55
CA SER A 126 -0.07 22.22 32.69
C SER A 126 -0.18 20.77 32.19
N GLU A 127 0.43 19.84 32.90
CA GLU A 127 0.32 18.42 32.61
C GLU A 127 -1.10 17.93 32.88
N ILE A 128 -1.70 17.29 31.87
CA ILE A 128 -3.04 16.70 31.95
C ILE A 128 -2.95 15.24 32.33
N ILE A 129 -2.07 14.49 31.65
CA ILE A 129 -1.89 13.06 31.85
C ILE A 129 -0.51 12.60 31.38
N THR A 130 0.05 11.64 32.10
CA THR A 130 1.19 10.84 31.63
C THR A 130 0.63 9.61 30.88
N LEU A 131 0.90 9.54 29.59
CA LEU A 131 0.43 8.46 28.69
C LEU A 131 1.36 7.24 28.70
N VAL A 132 2.67 7.48 28.78
CA VAL A 132 3.73 6.47 28.86
C VAL A 132 4.74 6.90 29.90
N ASN A 133 5.15 5.97 30.76
CA ASN A 133 6.24 6.16 31.73
C ASN A 133 6.80 4.78 32.08
N GLU A 134 7.54 4.20 31.11
CA GLU A 134 8.07 2.84 31.24
C GLU A 134 9.36 2.67 30.43
N GLU A 135 10.16 1.68 30.81
CA GLU A 135 11.32 1.27 30.02
C GLU A 135 10.84 0.42 28.83
N MET A 136 11.27 0.77 27.63
CA MET A 136 10.85 0.12 26.39
C MET A 136 12.06 -0.36 25.60
N GLU A 137 11.94 -1.52 24.99
CA GLU A 137 12.92 -2.09 24.08
C GLU A 137 12.93 -1.36 22.74
N ALA A 138 13.91 -1.67 21.88
CA ALA A 138 13.93 -1.13 20.52
C ALA A 138 12.70 -1.60 19.72
N GLY A 139 11.98 -0.68 19.07
CA GLY A 139 10.78 -1.02 18.32
C GLY A 139 9.89 0.17 18.00
N TRP A 140 8.84 -0.11 17.24
CA TRP A 140 7.76 0.83 16.96
C TRP A 140 6.59 0.59 17.90
N TYR A 141 6.04 1.66 18.43
CA TYR A 141 4.97 1.61 19.42
C TYR A 141 3.83 2.54 19.05
N GLN A 142 2.65 2.20 19.55
CA GLN A 142 1.48 3.07 19.46
C GLN A 142 0.69 3.05 20.75
N LYS A 143 0.18 4.21 21.16
CA LYS A 143 -0.69 4.37 22.31
C LYS A 143 -1.96 5.09 21.90
N ASN A 144 -3.09 4.58 22.35
CA ASN A 144 -4.38 5.22 22.14
C ASN A 144 -4.59 6.26 23.25
N PHE A 145 -4.93 7.49 22.84
CA PHE A 145 -5.31 8.55 23.75
C PHE A 145 -6.81 8.86 23.58
N ASN A 146 -7.56 8.76 24.67
CA ASN A 146 -8.96 9.11 24.73
C ASN A 146 -9.17 10.37 25.58
N ALA A 147 -9.61 11.44 24.92
CA ALA A 147 -9.83 12.75 25.50
C ALA A 147 -11.32 13.02 25.86
N GLN A 148 -12.09 11.97 26.16
CA GLN A 148 -13.54 12.07 26.40
C GLN A 148 -13.91 13.06 27.53
N LEU A 149 -13.03 13.26 28.49
CA LEU A 149 -13.27 14.18 29.62
C LEU A 149 -12.68 15.57 29.40
N LEU A 150 -12.01 15.81 28.27
CA LEU A 150 -11.37 17.09 28.00
C LEU A 150 -12.25 17.99 27.13
N ALA A 151 -12.09 19.29 27.26
CA ALA A 151 -12.77 20.27 26.42
C ALA A 151 -12.15 20.31 25.00
N SER A 152 -12.96 20.69 24.00
CA SER A 152 -12.40 20.99 22.66
C SER A 152 -11.32 22.04 22.75
N GLY A 153 -10.22 21.84 22.06
CA GLY A 153 -9.10 22.76 22.12
C GLY A 153 -7.80 22.19 21.59
N ILE A 154 -6.74 22.94 21.80
CA ILE A 154 -5.37 22.57 21.44
C ILE A 154 -4.69 21.96 22.64
N TYR A 155 -4.03 20.83 22.43
CA TYR A 155 -3.21 20.13 23.39
C TYR A 155 -1.83 19.86 22.80
N LEU A 156 -0.86 19.69 23.68
CA LEU A 156 0.51 19.33 23.32
C LEU A 156 0.81 17.95 23.86
N PHE A 157 1.53 17.13 23.12
CA PHE A 157 2.11 15.89 23.64
C PHE A 157 3.61 15.90 23.44
N ARG A 158 4.33 15.52 24.47
CA ARG A 158 5.79 15.56 24.54
C ARG A 158 6.32 14.19 24.88
N MET A 159 7.27 13.72 24.08
CA MET A 159 8.03 12.52 24.31
C MET A 159 9.45 12.89 24.80
N GLU A 160 9.88 12.23 25.84
CA GLU A 160 11.25 12.27 26.38
C GLU A 160 11.78 10.86 26.44
N ALA A 161 12.95 10.61 25.86
CA ALA A 161 13.61 9.31 25.89
C ALA A 161 15.13 9.52 25.77
N GLY A 162 15.88 9.23 26.82
CA GLY A 162 17.30 9.58 26.89
C GLY A 162 17.52 11.08 26.67
N ASN A 163 18.29 11.43 25.63
CA ASN A 163 18.53 12.81 25.21
C ASN A 163 17.52 13.34 24.20
N TYR A 164 16.59 12.49 23.76
CA TYR A 164 15.59 12.88 22.78
C TYR A 164 14.40 13.55 23.45
N VAL A 165 14.05 14.74 22.96
CA VAL A 165 12.86 15.46 23.38
C VAL A 165 12.15 15.99 22.15
N ASN A 166 10.87 15.68 22.01
CA ASN A 166 10.05 16.21 20.91
C ASN A 166 8.63 16.51 21.41
N THR A 167 8.08 17.62 20.92
CA THR A 167 6.72 18.05 21.26
C THR A 167 5.90 18.30 20.01
N LYS A 168 4.68 17.83 20.01
CA LYS A 168 3.74 17.99 18.91
C LYS A 168 2.39 18.53 19.40
N LYS A 169 1.69 19.16 18.48
CA LYS A 169 0.35 19.73 18.71
C LYS A 169 -0.72 18.79 18.21
N MET A 170 -1.80 18.67 18.97
CA MET A 170 -3.03 17.98 18.57
C MET A 170 -4.26 18.85 18.82
N VAL A 171 -5.31 18.64 18.06
CA VAL A 171 -6.55 19.42 18.11
C VAL A 171 -7.71 18.48 18.40
N LEU A 172 -8.36 18.68 19.54
CA LEU A 172 -9.59 17.97 19.93
C LEU A 172 -10.80 18.78 19.46
N LEU A 173 -11.67 18.14 18.72
CA LEU A 173 -12.97 18.65 18.30
C LEU A 173 -14.07 17.81 18.93
N ARG A 174 -15.11 18.43 19.38
CA ARG A 174 -16.35 17.79 19.84
C ARG A 174 -17.51 18.30 19.02
#